data_99015919f228b471933b70335b832032
#
_entry.id   99015919f228b471933b70335b832032
#
_cell.length_a   1.000
_cell.length_b   1.000
_cell.length_c   1.000
_cell.angle_alpha   90.00
_cell.angle_beta   90.00
_cell.angle_gamma   90.00
#
_symmetry.space_group_name_H-M   'P 1'
#
loop_
_entity.id
_entity.type
_entity.pdbx_description
1 polymer ?
#
loop_
_entity_poly.entity_id
_entity_poly.type
_entity_poly.pdbx_seq_one_letter_code
_entity_poly.pdbx_strand_id
1 'polypeptide(L)'
;MITGTAALFRVRVLRQVVEARLSGRLPAGDGRGGVYDTTVLTEDNELTFALLHLGHRIISPVQCTLVTEVMQTWGDLWRQRLRWKRGAVENCIQYGLTRVTWRYWGRQLFTMLGCLVSIVYLGTVAWSLAGGGLRVHPFWLAVSIVFVVERVVTVRYRGWRQMLLAATMYELLLDYFLQACHVKAYWDSLTRKTKSWN
;
A
#
# COMPACT_ATOMS: atom_id res chain seq x y z
N MET A 1 -7.74 -4.12 -9.15
CA MET A 1 -7.43 -4.95 -7.97
C MET A 1 -8.74 -5.34 -7.32
N ILE A 2 -8.88 -6.60 -6.93
CA ILE A 2 -10.03 -7.08 -6.16
C ILE A 2 -9.95 -6.47 -4.76
N THR A 3 -11.10 -6.12 -4.19
CA THR A 3 -11.20 -5.65 -2.81
C THR A 3 -11.79 -6.75 -1.95
N GLY A 4 -11.23 -6.98 -0.77
CA GLY A 4 -11.74 -7.98 0.16
C GLY A 4 -13.14 -7.68 0.72
N THR A 5 -13.65 -6.46 0.52
CA THR A 5 -14.97 -6.03 1.04
C THR A 5 -16.14 -6.45 0.18
N ALA A 6 -16.00 -6.42 -1.15
CA ALA A 6 -17.03 -6.91 -2.08
C ALA A 6 -16.39 -7.21 -3.43
N ALA A 7 -16.64 -8.42 -3.92
CA ALA A 7 -16.22 -8.84 -5.25
C ALA A 7 -17.18 -9.89 -5.80
N LEU A 8 -17.49 -9.83 -7.09
CA LEU A 8 -18.31 -10.79 -7.79
C LEU A 8 -17.46 -11.58 -8.77
N PHE A 9 -17.54 -12.91 -8.71
CA PHE A 9 -16.78 -13.81 -9.55
C PHE A 9 -17.68 -14.73 -10.37
N ARG A 10 -17.24 -15.05 -11.58
CA ARG A 10 -17.82 -16.18 -12.33
C ARG A 10 -17.27 -17.47 -11.75
N VAL A 11 -18.12 -18.40 -11.34
CA VAL A 11 -17.72 -19.69 -10.74
C VAL A 11 -16.72 -20.46 -11.61
N ARG A 12 -16.91 -20.43 -12.94
CA ARG A 12 -15.97 -21.04 -13.89
C ARG A 12 -14.55 -20.53 -13.72
N VAL A 13 -14.37 -19.23 -13.48
CA VAL A 13 -13.06 -18.59 -13.30
C VAL A 13 -12.41 -19.07 -11.99
N LEU A 14 -13.18 -19.19 -10.92
CA LEU A 14 -12.67 -19.73 -9.66
C LEU A 14 -12.23 -21.19 -9.77
N ARG A 15 -12.96 -22.01 -10.54
CA ARG A 15 -12.54 -23.40 -10.84
C ARG A 15 -11.22 -23.42 -11.62
N GLN A 16 -11.01 -22.52 -12.57
CA GLN A 16 -9.74 -22.41 -13.29
C GLN A 16 -8.55 -22.04 -12.38
N VAL A 17 -8.78 -21.21 -11.34
CA VAL A 17 -7.75 -20.92 -10.32
C VAL A 17 -7.36 -22.20 -9.57
N VAL A 18 -8.35 -22.98 -9.11
CA VAL A 18 -8.14 -24.28 -8.44
C VAL A 18 -7.32 -25.23 -9.32
N GLU A 19 -7.75 -25.45 -10.58
CA GLU A 19 -7.06 -26.32 -11.54
C GLU A 19 -5.62 -25.84 -11.82
N ALA A 20 -5.43 -24.52 -11.91
CA ALA A 20 -4.11 -23.94 -12.15
C ALA A 20 -3.17 -24.10 -10.96
N ARG A 21 -3.68 -24.06 -9.73
CA ARG A 21 -2.89 -24.35 -8.51
C ARG A 21 -2.51 -25.82 -8.45
N LEU A 22 -3.46 -26.73 -8.69
CA LEU A 22 -3.22 -28.18 -8.68
C LEU A 22 -2.24 -28.62 -9.79
N SER A 23 -2.27 -27.96 -10.95
CA SER A 23 -1.37 -28.25 -12.08
C SER A 23 -0.03 -27.51 -12.01
N GLY A 24 0.25 -26.74 -10.98
CA GLY A 24 1.51 -25.99 -10.82
C GLY A 24 1.66 -24.77 -11.75
N ARG A 25 0.62 -24.35 -12.47
CA ARG A 25 0.62 -23.11 -13.29
C ARG A 25 0.56 -21.85 -12.46
N LEU A 26 0.03 -21.94 -11.25
CA LEU A 26 0.03 -20.89 -10.22
C LEU A 26 0.73 -21.42 -8.97
N PRO A 27 1.18 -20.54 -8.08
CA PRO A 27 1.68 -20.94 -6.75
C PRO A 27 0.64 -21.85 -6.06
N ALA A 28 1.10 -22.94 -5.47
CA ALA A 28 0.23 -23.96 -4.85
C ALA A 28 -0.51 -23.42 -3.60
N GLY A 29 -0.05 -22.29 -3.06
CA GLY A 29 -0.59 -21.70 -1.84
C GLY A 29 -0.41 -22.63 -0.66
N ASP A 30 -1.50 -22.94 0.05
CA ASP A 30 -1.53 -23.90 1.16
C ASP A 30 -1.47 -25.39 0.73
N GLY A 31 -1.36 -25.65 -0.55
CA GLY A 31 -1.31 -27.00 -1.12
C GLY A 31 -2.66 -27.75 -1.16
N ARG A 32 -3.73 -27.15 -0.68
CA ARG A 32 -5.07 -27.79 -0.62
C ARG A 32 -5.89 -27.58 -1.91
N GLY A 33 -5.34 -26.85 -2.88
CA GLY A 33 -6.03 -26.57 -4.13
C GLY A 33 -7.26 -25.66 -3.96
N GLY A 34 -7.29 -24.83 -2.94
CA GLY A 34 -8.36 -23.87 -2.71
C GLY A 34 -8.32 -22.67 -3.68
N VAL A 35 -9.43 -21.94 -3.77
CA VAL A 35 -9.51 -20.67 -4.50
C VAL A 35 -8.60 -19.63 -3.85
N TYR A 36 -8.64 -19.53 -2.51
CA TYR A 36 -7.83 -18.63 -1.72
C TYR A 36 -6.61 -19.36 -1.15
N ASP A 37 -5.48 -18.67 -1.15
CA ASP A 37 -4.30 -19.11 -0.41
C ASP A 37 -4.44 -18.67 1.05
N THR A 38 -4.58 -19.62 1.97
CA THR A 38 -4.75 -19.35 3.40
C THR A 38 -3.43 -19.01 4.09
N THR A 39 -2.30 -19.12 3.41
CA THR A 39 -0.96 -18.81 3.94
C THR A 39 -0.53 -17.36 3.77
N VAL A 40 -1.29 -16.57 2.99
CA VAL A 40 -0.99 -15.17 2.72
C VAL A 40 -1.73 -14.21 3.65
N LEU A 41 -1.20 -13.01 3.83
CA LEU A 41 -1.82 -11.97 4.66
C LEU A 41 -2.93 -11.18 3.95
N THR A 42 -2.98 -11.26 2.60
CA THR A 42 -3.92 -10.52 1.75
C THR A 42 -4.36 -11.43 0.60
N GLU A 43 -5.38 -12.22 0.87
CA GLU A 43 -5.96 -13.20 -0.04
C GLU A 43 -6.60 -12.56 -1.29
N ASP A 44 -7.16 -11.37 -1.15
CA ASP A 44 -7.76 -10.59 -2.23
C ASP A 44 -6.71 -10.11 -3.24
N ASN A 45 -5.56 -9.66 -2.75
CA ASN A 45 -4.44 -9.24 -3.59
C ASN A 45 -3.79 -10.45 -4.28
N GLU A 46 -3.64 -11.56 -3.58
CA GLU A 46 -3.10 -12.81 -4.13
C GLU A 46 -4.03 -13.35 -5.23
N LEU A 47 -5.35 -13.43 -4.97
CA LEU A 47 -6.33 -13.83 -5.97
C LEU A 47 -6.33 -12.89 -7.19
N THR A 48 -6.08 -11.60 -6.98
CA THR A 48 -5.88 -10.65 -8.09
C THR A 48 -4.74 -11.10 -8.99
N PHE A 49 -3.60 -11.49 -8.42
CA PHE A 49 -2.46 -11.97 -9.20
C PHE A 49 -2.78 -13.30 -9.91
N ALA A 50 -3.43 -14.24 -9.23
CA ALA A 50 -3.86 -15.49 -9.81
C ALA A 50 -4.72 -15.26 -11.06
N LEU A 51 -5.74 -14.44 -10.97
CA LEU A 51 -6.65 -14.13 -12.07
C LEU A 51 -5.94 -13.44 -13.24
N LEU A 52 -5.06 -12.47 -12.95
CA LEU A 52 -4.32 -11.77 -14.00
C LEU A 52 -3.33 -12.68 -14.72
N HIS A 53 -2.69 -13.65 -14.01
CA HIS A 53 -1.82 -14.63 -14.64
C HIS A 53 -2.57 -15.62 -15.54
N LEU A 54 -3.84 -15.91 -15.22
CA LEU A 54 -4.73 -16.69 -16.07
C LEU A 54 -5.34 -15.87 -17.23
N GLY A 55 -4.95 -14.61 -17.40
CA GLY A 55 -5.41 -13.75 -18.48
C GLY A 55 -6.81 -13.14 -18.27
N HIS A 56 -7.39 -13.25 -17.08
CA HIS A 56 -8.69 -12.65 -16.78
C HIS A 56 -8.60 -11.15 -16.57
N ARG A 57 -9.65 -10.44 -16.97
CA ARG A 57 -9.80 -9.00 -16.72
C ARG A 57 -10.58 -8.76 -15.44
N ILE A 58 -10.08 -7.84 -14.63
CA ILE A 58 -10.75 -7.36 -13.42
C ILE A 58 -11.32 -5.98 -13.74
N ILE A 59 -12.62 -5.80 -13.52
CA ILE A 59 -13.34 -4.55 -13.76
C ILE A 59 -13.74 -3.98 -12.40
N SER A 60 -13.54 -2.69 -12.22
CA SER A 60 -14.03 -1.92 -11.08
C SER A 60 -14.89 -0.78 -11.61
N PRO A 61 -16.21 -0.99 -11.76
CA PRO A 61 -17.11 0.05 -12.27
C PRO A 61 -17.19 1.21 -11.29
N VAL A 62 -17.20 2.44 -11.81
CA VAL A 62 -17.28 3.66 -10.98
C VAL A 62 -18.61 3.73 -10.21
N GLN A 63 -19.67 3.13 -10.77
CA GLN A 63 -21.00 3.08 -10.16
C GLN A 63 -21.09 2.13 -8.96
N CYS A 64 -20.18 1.16 -8.84
CA CYS A 64 -20.11 0.24 -7.71
C CYS A 64 -19.37 0.91 -6.55
N THR A 65 -20.10 1.66 -5.75
CA THR A 65 -19.56 2.30 -4.55
C THR A 65 -19.86 1.45 -3.31
N LEU A 66 -18.91 1.43 -2.39
CA LEU A 66 -19.03 0.72 -1.12
C LEU A 66 -18.64 1.67 0.01
N VAL A 67 -19.42 1.69 1.07
CA VAL A 67 -19.10 2.41 2.31
C VAL A 67 -18.60 1.38 3.31
N THR A 68 -17.42 1.63 3.85
CA THR A 68 -16.81 0.79 4.89
C THR A 68 -16.42 1.63 6.09
N GLU A 69 -16.38 1.01 7.24
CA GLU A 69 -15.83 1.66 8.43
C GLU A 69 -14.32 1.85 8.32
N VAL A 70 -13.86 2.99 8.80
CA VAL A 70 -12.43 3.30 8.93
C VAL A 70 -11.93 2.88 10.32
N MET A 71 -10.65 2.58 10.43
CA MET A 71 -10.03 2.28 11.71
C MET A 71 -10.14 3.49 12.65
N GLN A 72 -10.63 3.27 13.86
CA GLN A 72 -10.89 4.32 14.85
C GLN A 72 -9.66 4.64 15.70
N THR A 73 -8.70 3.72 15.80
CA THR A 73 -7.47 3.91 16.59
C THR A 73 -6.22 3.84 15.72
N TRP A 74 -5.16 4.55 16.12
CA TRP A 74 -3.86 4.48 15.46
C TRP A 74 -3.26 3.07 15.49
N GLY A 75 -3.51 2.30 16.56
CA GLY A 75 -3.06 0.93 16.68
C GLY A 75 -3.70 0.00 15.64
N ASP A 76 -5.02 0.12 15.44
CA ASP A 76 -5.73 -0.66 14.42
C ASP A 76 -5.31 -0.27 13.02
N LEU A 77 -5.14 1.03 12.77
CA LEU A 77 -4.65 1.53 11.49
C LEU A 77 -3.24 0.99 11.21
N TRP A 78 -2.35 0.98 12.22
CA TRP A 78 -1.00 0.41 12.11
C TRP A 78 -1.05 -1.07 11.72
N ARG A 79 -1.80 -1.89 12.48
CA ARG A 79 -1.94 -3.33 12.21
C ARG A 79 -2.48 -3.58 10.81
N GLN A 80 -3.53 -2.86 10.41
CA GLN A 80 -4.14 -2.99 9.10
C GLN A 80 -3.16 -2.62 7.98
N ARG A 81 -2.49 -1.45 8.07
CA ARG A 81 -1.56 -0.97 7.05
C ARG A 81 -0.31 -1.83 6.93
N LEU A 82 0.21 -2.28 8.07
CA LEU A 82 1.33 -3.21 8.11
C LEU A 82 0.97 -4.53 7.41
N ARG A 83 -0.18 -5.12 7.75
CA ARG A 83 -0.69 -6.35 7.12
C ARG A 83 -0.85 -6.19 5.60
N TRP A 84 -1.50 -5.12 5.16
CA TRP A 84 -1.71 -4.89 3.73
C TRP A 84 -0.40 -4.69 2.96
N LYS A 85 0.50 -3.91 3.53
CA LYS A 85 1.77 -3.63 2.86
C LYS A 85 2.66 -4.87 2.81
N ARG A 86 2.78 -5.58 3.92
CA ARG A 86 3.53 -6.83 4.01
C ARG A 86 2.95 -7.89 3.07
N GLY A 87 1.63 -8.10 3.08
CA GLY A 87 0.96 -9.03 2.18
C GLY A 87 1.20 -8.69 0.70
N ALA A 88 1.15 -7.40 0.33
CA ALA A 88 1.45 -6.99 -1.03
C ALA A 88 2.89 -7.28 -1.47
N VAL A 89 3.86 -7.13 -0.56
CA VAL A 89 5.29 -7.46 -0.82
C VAL A 89 5.47 -8.98 -0.92
N GLU A 90 4.93 -9.73 0.02
CA GLU A 90 5.05 -11.20 0.06
C GLU A 90 4.38 -11.84 -1.17
N ASN A 91 3.23 -11.36 -1.60
CA ASN A 91 2.58 -11.82 -2.83
C ASN A 91 3.43 -11.52 -4.07
N CYS A 92 4.09 -10.35 -4.14
CA CYS A 92 5.04 -10.06 -5.22
C CYS A 92 6.22 -11.04 -5.21
N ILE A 93 6.74 -11.39 -4.03
CA ILE A 93 7.83 -12.37 -3.88
C ILE A 93 7.36 -13.76 -4.33
N GLN A 94 6.17 -14.18 -3.90
CA GLN A 94 5.59 -15.48 -4.21
C GLN A 94 5.41 -15.71 -5.73
N TYR A 95 4.93 -14.69 -6.44
CA TYR A 95 4.72 -14.74 -7.90
C TYR A 95 5.96 -14.38 -8.71
N GLY A 96 7.00 -13.86 -8.08
CA GLY A 96 8.24 -13.42 -8.74
C GLY A 96 8.05 -12.25 -9.69
N LEU A 97 9.05 -12.02 -10.55
CA LEU A 97 9.02 -10.96 -11.56
C LEU A 97 8.43 -11.50 -12.87
N THR A 98 7.19 -11.14 -13.16
CA THR A 98 6.45 -11.57 -14.36
C THR A 98 5.89 -10.35 -15.11
N ARG A 99 5.30 -10.56 -16.30
CA ARG A 99 4.60 -9.51 -17.05
C ARG A 99 3.43 -8.89 -16.27
N VAL A 100 2.85 -9.64 -15.32
CA VAL A 100 1.77 -9.16 -14.46
C VAL A 100 2.33 -8.37 -13.29
N THR A 101 3.36 -8.90 -12.62
CA THR A 101 3.86 -8.35 -11.35
C THR A 101 4.87 -7.22 -11.50
N TRP A 102 5.47 -6.99 -12.69
CA TRP A 102 6.51 -5.99 -12.87
C TRP A 102 6.07 -4.56 -12.47
N ARG A 103 4.82 -4.19 -12.74
CA ARG A 103 4.25 -2.89 -12.34
C ARG A 103 4.09 -2.79 -10.83
N TYR A 104 3.78 -3.90 -10.17
CA TYR A 104 3.66 -3.96 -8.72
C TYR A 104 5.04 -3.88 -8.07
N TRP A 105 6.05 -4.55 -8.64
CA TRP A 105 7.45 -4.40 -8.24
C TRP A 105 7.96 -2.97 -8.40
N GLY A 106 7.66 -2.31 -9.52
CA GLY A 106 7.98 -0.89 -9.73
C GLY A 106 7.37 -0.02 -8.65
N ARG A 107 6.09 -0.23 -8.30
CA ARG A 107 5.44 0.50 -7.21
C ARG A 107 6.10 0.23 -5.84
N GLN A 108 6.54 -1.00 -5.55
CA GLN A 108 7.28 -1.29 -4.32
C GLN A 108 8.61 -0.55 -4.29
N LEU A 109 9.36 -0.54 -5.39
CA LEU A 109 10.61 0.18 -5.52
C LEU A 109 10.43 1.69 -5.27
N PHE A 110 9.45 2.32 -5.94
CA PHE A 110 9.17 3.75 -5.72
C PHE A 110 8.75 4.05 -4.28
N THR A 111 7.97 3.18 -3.65
CA THR A 111 7.61 3.36 -2.23
C THR A 111 8.85 3.26 -1.33
N MET A 112 9.74 2.31 -1.59
CA MET A 112 10.98 2.14 -0.83
C MET A 112 11.93 3.34 -1.00
N LEU A 113 12.06 3.85 -2.23
CA LEU A 113 12.82 5.08 -2.51
C LEU A 113 12.21 6.28 -1.78
N GLY A 114 10.89 6.42 -1.77
CA GLY A 114 10.19 7.47 -1.00
C GLY A 114 10.50 7.39 0.49
N CYS A 115 10.46 6.20 1.09
CA CYS A 115 10.85 6.01 2.49
C CYS A 115 12.32 6.39 2.74
N LEU A 116 13.23 6.00 1.85
CA LEU A 116 14.64 6.35 1.95
C LEU A 116 14.86 7.87 1.89
N VAL A 117 14.24 8.55 0.92
CA VAL A 117 14.30 10.01 0.79
C VAL A 117 13.78 10.69 2.05
N SER A 118 12.69 10.22 2.63
CA SER A 118 12.15 10.78 3.88
C SER A 118 13.08 10.58 5.07
N ILE A 119 13.73 9.42 5.19
CA ILE A 119 14.70 9.15 6.24
C ILE A 119 15.91 10.09 6.10
N VAL A 120 16.44 10.24 4.89
CA VAL A 120 17.56 11.14 4.60
C VAL A 120 17.15 12.59 4.91
N TYR A 121 15.96 13.01 4.47
CA TYR A 121 15.43 14.34 4.75
C TYR A 121 15.32 14.63 6.24
N LEU A 122 14.68 13.74 7.01
CA LEU A 122 14.57 13.90 8.47
C LEU A 122 15.95 13.90 9.16
N GLY A 123 16.89 13.07 8.67
CA GLY A 123 18.27 13.06 9.16
C GLY A 123 18.98 14.38 8.91
N THR A 124 18.81 14.98 7.71
CA THR A 124 19.40 16.29 7.40
C THR A 124 18.79 17.42 8.22
N VAL A 125 17.47 17.38 8.47
CA VAL A 125 16.80 18.34 9.36
C VAL A 125 17.31 18.22 10.78
N ALA A 126 17.40 17.01 11.33
CA ALA A 126 17.93 16.76 12.67
C ALA A 126 19.39 17.24 12.81
N TRP A 127 20.22 16.94 11.81
CA TRP A 127 21.62 17.43 11.76
C TRP A 127 21.69 18.95 11.74
N SER A 128 20.88 19.63 10.93
CA SER A 128 20.84 21.09 10.84
C SER A 128 20.41 21.74 12.15
N LEU A 129 19.42 21.15 12.84
CA LEU A 129 18.98 21.62 14.16
C LEU A 129 20.08 21.45 15.23
N ALA A 130 20.80 20.33 15.22
CA ALA A 130 21.91 20.08 16.15
C ALA A 130 23.13 20.97 15.88
N GLY A 131 23.37 21.34 14.62
CA GLY A 131 24.52 22.15 14.18
C GLY A 131 24.33 23.67 14.28
N GLY A 132 23.23 24.19 14.84
CA GLY A 132 23.07 25.60 15.17
C GLY A 132 22.27 26.47 14.20
N GLY A 133 21.41 25.91 13.36
CA GLY A 133 20.41 26.73 12.71
C GLY A 133 19.84 26.21 11.39
N LEU A 134 18.53 26.32 11.29
CA LEU A 134 17.81 26.15 10.04
C LEU A 134 18.01 27.40 9.15
N ARG A 135 18.65 27.21 8.02
CA ARG A 135 18.73 28.25 6.99
C ARG A 135 17.54 28.07 6.04
N VAL A 136 16.64 29.05 6.02
CA VAL A 136 15.54 29.07 5.07
C VAL A 136 16.08 29.40 3.68
N HIS A 137 16.01 28.46 2.77
CA HIS A 137 16.42 28.67 1.38
C HIS A 137 15.18 29.06 0.55
N PRO A 138 15.17 30.20 -0.20
CA PRO A 138 14.00 30.68 -0.93
C PRO A 138 13.40 29.66 -1.89
N PHE A 139 14.23 28.85 -2.54
CA PHE A 139 13.77 27.77 -3.44
C PHE A 139 12.91 26.73 -2.69
N TRP A 140 13.36 26.22 -1.55
CA TRP A 140 12.63 25.23 -0.76
C TRP A 140 11.37 25.83 -0.12
N LEU A 141 11.41 27.12 0.23
CA LEU A 141 10.22 27.82 0.70
C LEU A 141 9.16 27.88 -0.40
N ALA A 142 9.55 28.25 -1.64
CA ALA A 142 8.63 28.26 -2.77
C ALA A 142 8.03 26.87 -3.05
N VAL A 143 8.83 25.82 -3.02
CA VAL A 143 8.36 24.42 -3.15
C VAL A 143 7.33 24.09 -2.06
N SER A 144 7.61 24.43 -0.81
CA SER A 144 6.68 24.21 0.31
C SER A 144 5.37 24.95 0.12
N ILE A 145 5.41 26.21 -0.36
CA ILE A 145 4.21 27.00 -0.65
C ILE A 145 3.36 26.31 -1.73
N VAL A 146 3.99 25.79 -2.79
CA VAL A 146 3.27 25.05 -3.85
C VAL A 146 2.54 23.84 -3.26
N PHE A 147 3.19 23.05 -2.41
CA PHE A 147 2.54 21.92 -1.74
C PHE A 147 1.37 22.35 -0.84
N VAL A 148 1.53 23.43 -0.06
CA VAL A 148 0.44 23.97 0.78
C VAL A 148 -0.74 24.39 -0.09
N VAL A 149 -0.49 25.12 -1.18
CA VAL A 149 -1.53 25.56 -2.11
C VAL A 149 -2.25 24.37 -2.74
N GLU A 150 -1.51 23.36 -3.22
CA GLU A 150 -2.08 22.14 -3.79
C GLU A 150 -3.02 21.43 -2.78
N ARG A 151 -2.59 21.28 -1.53
CA ARG A 151 -3.41 20.68 -0.46
C ARG A 151 -4.68 21.48 -0.18
N VAL A 152 -4.56 22.80 -0.04
CA VAL A 152 -5.70 23.70 0.19
C VAL A 152 -6.70 23.62 -0.96
N VAL A 153 -6.22 23.64 -2.21
CA VAL A 153 -7.08 23.56 -3.42
C VAL A 153 -7.77 22.19 -3.49
N THR A 154 -7.09 21.12 -3.14
CA THR A 154 -7.64 19.76 -3.16
C THR A 154 -8.86 19.62 -2.22
N VAL A 155 -8.84 20.26 -1.07
CA VAL A 155 -9.94 20.17 -0.08
C VAL A 155 -10.95 21.33 -0.17
N ARG A 156 -10.83 22.23 -1.16
CA ARG A 156 -11.67 23.45 -1.27
C ARG A 156 -13.19 23.19 -1.19
N TYR A 157 -13.66 22.06 -1.72
CA TYR A 157 -15.08 21.70 -1.69
C TYR A 157 -15.59 21.23 -0.32
N ARG A 158 -14.68 21.01 0.65
CA ARG A 158 -15.03 20.60 2.01
C ARG A 158 -15.21 21.78 2.97
N GLY A 159 -15.04 23.01 2.48
CA GLY A 159 -15.21 24.23 3.24
C GLY A 159 -13.91 24.80 3.84
N TRP A 160 -13.97 26.08 4.22
CA TRP A 160 -12.81 26.88 4.64
C TRP A 160 -12.07 26.31 5.86
N ARG A 161 -12.79 25.67 6.81
CA ARG A 161 -12.17 25.01 7.98
C ARG A 161 -11.20 23.91 7.57
N GLN A 162 -11.60 23.11 6.59
CA GLN A 162 -10.74 22.04 6.06
C GLN A 162 -9.56 22.62 5.27
N MET A 163 -9.76 23.74 4.58
CA MET A 163 -8.67 24.45 3.91
C MET A 163 -7.62 24.96 4.89
N LEU A 164 -8.03 25.55 6.02
CA LEU A 164 -7.11 25.98 7.08
C LEU A 164 -6.36 24.81 7.71
N LEU A 165 -7.05 23.71 8.00
CA LEU A 165 -6.40 22.51 8.50
C LEU A 165 -5.39 21.96 7.49
N ALA A 166 -5.74 21.89 6.20
CA ALA A 166 -4.81 21.42 5.16
C ALA A 166 -3.58 22.33 5.03
N ALA A 167 -3.74 23.65 5.22
CA ALA A 167 -2.63 24.61 5.21
C ALA A 167 -1.60 24.35 6.33
N THR A 168 -2.00 23.72 7.45
CA THR A 168 -1.06 23.31 8.51
C THR A 168 -0.22 22.08 8.16
N MET A 169 -0.46 21.47 7.00
CA MET A 169 0.23 20.25 6.57
C MET A 169 0.13 19.08 7.58
N TYR A 170 -0.96 19.02 8.37
CA TYR A 170 -1.16 17.97 9.38
C TYR A 170 -1.12 16.55 8.80
N GLU A 171 -1.41 16.42 7.52
CA GLU A 171 -1.34 15.14 6.79
C GLU A 171 0.07 14.55 6.75
N LEU A 172 1.12 15.37 6.89
CA LEU A 172 2.49 14.91 7.00
C LEU A 172 2.69 13.91 8.15
N LEU A 173 1.98 14.10 9.27
CA LEU A 173 2.02 13.14 10.38
C LEU A 173 1.51 11.76 9.94
N LEU A 174 0.41 11.73 9.19
CA LEU A 174 -0.13 10.49 8.63
C LEU A 174 0.82 9.89 7.58
N ASP A 175 1.41 10.72 6.73
CA ASP A 175 2.35 10.26 5.71
C ASP A 175 3.58 9.61 6.35
N TYR A 176 4.20 10.23 7.36
CA TYR A 176 5.33 9.63 8.10
C TYR A 176 4.93 8.37 8.86
N PHE A 177 3.73 8.34 9.45
CA PHE A 177 3.19 7.14 10.07
C PHE A 177 3.06 6.00 9.05
N LEU A 178 2.52 6.26 7.86
CA LEU A 178 2.39 5.26 6.80
C LEU A 178 3.77 4.81 6.27
N GLN A 179 4.73 5.71 6.17
CA GLN A 179 6.10 5.36 5.80
C GLN A 179 6.76 4.45 6.85
N ALA A 180 6.55 4.70 8.14
CA ALA A 180 7.01 3.81 9.21
C ALA A 180 6.39 2.40 9.08
N CYS A 181 5.07 2.31 8.75
CA CYS A 181 4.42 1.04 8.41
C CYS A 181 5.09 0.35 7.22
N HIS A 182 5.46 1.10 6.18
CA HIS A 182 6.11 0.54 4.99
C HIS A 182 7.50 0.01 5.30
N VAL A 183 8.33 0.77 6.00
CA VAL A 183 9.68 0.33 6.42
C VAL A 183 9.59 -0.95 7.25
N LYS A 184 8.67 -0.97 8.24
CA LYS A 184 8.44 -2.15 9.08
C LYS A 184 7.97 -3.36 8.26
N ALA A 185 7.07 -3.16 7.29
CA ALA A 185 6.59 -4.23 6.42
C ALA A 185 7.71 -4.84 5.57
N TYR A 186 8.59 -4.02 5.00
CA TYR A 186 9.75 -4.49 4.25
C TYR A 186 10.70 -5.27 5.15
N TRP A 187 10.98 -4.77 6.35
CA TRP A 187 11.84 -5.45 7.33
C TRP A 187 11.28 -6.82 7.72
N ASP A 188 10.00 -6.89 8.07
CA ASP A 188 9.33 -8.14 8.46
C ASP A 188 9.25 -9.15 7.30
N SER A 189 9.12 -8.67 6.05
CA SER A 189 9.15 -9.54 4.87
C SER A 189 10.55 -10.10 4.60
N LEU A 190 11.60 -9.30 4.77
CA LEU A 190 13.00 -9.71 4.60
C LEU A 190 13.43 -10.70 5.70
N THR A 191 13.07 -10.44 6.94
CA THR A 191 13.42 -11.29 8.09
C THR A 191 12.54 -12.52 8.23
N ARG A 192 11.58 -12.72 7.30
CA ARG A 192 10.62 -13.85 7.30
C ARG A 192 9.94 -14.05 8.66
N LYS A 193 9.64 -12.95 9.36
CA LYS A 193 8.96 -12.99 10.64
C LYS A 193 7.66 -13.78 10.55
N THR A 194 7.31 -14.52 11.60
CA THR A 194 6.06 -15.30 11.66
C THR A 194 4.85 -14.39 11.35
N LYS A 195 3.92 -14.90 10.56
CA LYS A 195 2.69 -14.19 10.21
C LYS A 195 1.72 -14.26 11.38
N SER A 196 1.27 -13.13 11.89
CA SER A 196 0.19 -13.07 12.89
C SER A 196 -0.99 -12.31 12.28
N TRP A 197 -2.18 -12.83 12.51
CA TRP A 197 -3.45 -12.21 12.07
C TRP A 197 -4.00 -11.24 13.12
N ASN A 198 -3.34 -11.15 14.31
CA ASN A 198 -3.74 -10.33 15.45
C ASN A 198 -3.18 -8.91 15.37
#